data_d8cbe451215bb8c0eecc8e7a03df7236
#
_entry.id   d8cbe451215bb8c0eecc8e7a03df7236
#
_cell.length_a   1.000
_cell.length_b   1.000
_cell.length_c   1.000
_cell.angle_alpha   90.00
_cell.angle_beta   90.00
_cell.angle_gamma   90.00
#
_symmetry.space_group_name_H-M   'P 1'
#
loop_
_entity.id
_entity.type
_entity.pdbx_description
1 polymer ?
#
loop_
_entity_poly.entity_id
_entity_poly.type
_entity_poly.pdbx_seq_one_letter_code
_entity_poly.pdbx_strand_id
1 'polypeptide(L)'
;MDIYQKQIRDIFGTTDLNQLRQYAAQLKNVPCTQKNPRNAGRKSCLSEDQIVDIVKLHNSGFSAAAIADKYEVSRQTIYKYLNKAQHFSDDPNYTLRINYMNRQQLCTTIDVDFRHKKIKIKNYTDKIPLRAFGVVEEPSWKDFEIFLQDRCLPASRAGIKEILRDMGVPFYDPLLIIEKTEGRIAGDHQWMQLIKRPAV
;
A
#
# COMPACT_ATOMS: atom_id res chain seq x y z
N MET A 1 -10.27 -51.33 10.52
CA MET A 1 -9.59 -50.02 10.57
C MET A 1 -9.81 -49.39 9.21
N ASP A 2 -10.45 -48.23 9.18
CA ASP A 2 -10.78 -47.54 7.93
C ASP A 2 -9.47 -47.09 7.23
N ILE A 3 -9.45 -47.15 5.90
CA ILE A 3 -8.30 -46.78 5.07
C ILE A 3 -7.79 -45.39 5.46
N TYR A 4 -8.70 -44.43 5.76
CA TYR A 4 -8.37 -43.08 6.20
C TYR A 4 -7.67 -43.05 7.56
N GLN A 5 -8.06 -43.89 8.51
CA GLN A 5 -7.40 -43.97 9.83
C GLN A 5 -5.97 -44.49 9.71
N LYS A 6 -5.71 -45.41 8.77
CA LYS A 6 -4.37 -45.91 8.48
C LYS A 6 -3.51 -44.79 7.88
N GLN A 7 -4.01 -44.06 6.89
CA GLN A 7 -3.30 -42.94 6.28
C GLN A 7 -2.99 -41.80 7.28
N ILE A 8 -3.95 -41.47 8.16
CA ILE A 8 -3.75 -40.46 9.22
C ILE A 8 -2.65 -40.91 10.18
N ARG A 9 -2.64 -42.17 10.57
CA ARG A 9 -1.61 -42.74 11.46
C ARG A 9 -0.23 -42.73 10.78
N ASP A 10 -0.16 -43.06 9.50
CA ASP A 10 1.10 -43.12 8.75
C ASP A 10 1.70 -41.71 8.59
N ILE A 11 0.87 -40.64 8.49
CA ILE A 11 1.32 -39.26 8.32
C ILE A 11 1.63 -38.59 9.67
N PHE A 12 0.76 -38.75 10.67
CA PHE A 12 0.83 -38.02 11.93
C PHE A 12 1.26 -38.82 13.14
N GLY A 13 1.49 -40.11 12.95
CA GLY A 13 1.86 -41.07 14.03
C GLY A 13 0.74 -41.33 15.03
N THR A 14 -0.43 -40.69 14.89
CA THR A 14 -1.57 -40.83 15.80
C THR A 14 -2.90 -40.74 15.07
N THR A 15 -3.95 -41.30 15.66
CA THR A 15 -5.34 -41.13 15.24
C THR A 15 -6.18 -40.40 16.30
N ASP A 16 -5.55 -39.97 17.42
CA ASP A 16 -6.22 -39.20 18.47
C ASP A 16 -6.58 -37.81 17.97
N LEU A 17 -7.87 -37.51 17.99
CA LEU A 17 -8.42 -36.22 17.56
C LEU A 17 -7.87 -35.01 18.36
N ASN A 18 -7.54 -35.20 19.63
CA ASN A 18 -7.00 -34.10 20.42
C ASN A 18 -5.55 -33.78 20.06
N GLN A 19 -4.74 -34.83 19.81
CA GLN A 19 -3.38 -34.62 19.31
C GLN A 19 -3.36 -34.03 17.89
N LEU A 20 -4.25 -34.49 17.00
CA LEU A 20 -4.38 -33.96 15.66
C LEU A 20 -4.83 -32.47 15.68
N ARG A 21 -5.72 -32.06 16.61
CA ARG A 21 -6.09 -30.66 16.81
C ARG A 21 -4.93 -29.81 17.31
N GLN A 22 -4.10 -30.35 18.22
CA GLN A 22 -2.88 -29.66 18.68
C GLN A 22 -1.88 -29.47 17.53
N TYR A 23 -1.64 -30.50 16.70
CA TYR A 23 -0.81 -30.37 15.51
C TYR A 23 -1.38 -29.36 14.52
N ALA A 24 -2.68 -29.36 14.28
CA ALA A 24 -3.34 -28.39 13.42
C ALA A 24 -3.24 -26.96 13.96
N ALA A 25 -3.32 -26.79 15.29
CA ALA A 25 -3.14 -25.46 15.93
C ALA A 25 -1.69 -24.98 15.81
N GLN A 26 -0.72 -25.85 15.97
CA GLN A 26 0.70 -25.53 15.76
C GLN A 26 0.99 -25.16 14.32
N LEU A 27 0.40 -25.86 13.34
CA LEU A 27 0.55 -25.55 11.91
C LEU A 27 -0.11 -24.22 11.51
N LYS A 28 -1.23 -23.85 12.14
CA LYS A 28 -1.86 -22.53 11.94
C LYS A 28 -1.02 -21.37 12.46
N ASN A 29 -0.17 -21.61 13.45
CA ASN A 29 0.74 -20.62 14.02
C ASN A 29 2.11 -20.59 13.32
N VAL A 30 2.39 -21.53 12.42
CA VAL A 30 3.55 -21.43 11.53
C VAL A 30 3.20 -20.43 10.44
N PRO A 31 3.86 -19.26 10.40
CA PRO A 31 3.63 -18.34 9.28
C PRO A 31 3.92 -19.08 7.99
N CYS A 32 2.95 -19.15 7.11
CA CYS A 32 3.02 -19.88 5.83
C CYS A 32 4.03 -19.30 4.83
N THR A 33 4.87 -18.40 5.29
CA THR A 33 6.02 -17.86 4.58
C THR A 33 7.27 -18.03 5.44
N GLN A 34 7.75 -19.25 5.59
CA GLN A 34 9.18 -19.39 5.77
C GLN A 34 9.83 -18.89 4.48
N LYS A 35 10.04 -17.58 4.40
CA LYS A 35 11.06 -17.01 3.53
C LYS A 35 12.30 -17.83 3.83
N ASN A 36 12.78 -18.53 2.82
CA ASN A 36 13.95 -19.38 2.80
C ASN A 36 14.95 -18.96 3.92
N PRO A 37 15.19 -19.76 4.99
CA PRO A 37 15.97 -19.34 6.16
C PRO A 37 17.42 -18.97 5.82
N ARG A 38 17.86 -19.26 4.59
CA ARG A 38 19.17 -18.89 4.04
C ARG A 38 19.22 -17.50 3.42
N ASN A 39 18.16 -16.71 3.49
CA ASN A 39 18.09 -15.40 2.79
C ASN A 39 18.46 -15.52 1.28
N ALA A 40 18.20 -16.67 0.67
CA ALA A 40 18.61 -17.03 -0.69
C ALA A 40 17.73 -16.40 -1.78
N GLY A 41 17.07 -15.26 -1.50
CA GLY A 41 16.50 -14.40 -2.52
C GLY A 41 17.61 -13.54 -3.14
N ARG A 42 17.60 -13.37 -4.47
CA ARG A 42 18.46 -12.39 -5.13
C ARG A 42 18.26 -11.03 -4.44
N LYS A 43 19.32 -10.50 -3.81
CA LYS A 43 19.27 -9.19 -3.15
C LYS A 43 18.76 -8.15 -4.15
N SER A 44 17.98 -7.19 -3.66
CA SER A 44 17.62 -6.03 -4.47
C SER A 44 18.89 -5.36 -4.96
N CYS A 45 19.00 -5.14 -6.26
CA CYS A 45 20.17 -4.47 -6.83
C CYS A 45 20.19 -2.96 -6.55
N LEU A 46 19.07 -2.40 -6.06
CA LEU A 46 18.92 -0.99 -5.73
C LEU A 46 18.40 -0.83 -4.31
N SER A 47 18.90 0.20 -3.60
CA SER A 47 18.41 0.61 -2.28
C SER A 47 17.07 1.32 -2.38
N GLU A 48 16.41 1.51 -1.23
CA GLU A 48 15.14 2.27 -1.19
C GLU A 48 15.31 3.72 -1.63
N ASP A 49 16.42 4.37 -1.24
CA ASP A 49 16.72 5.76 -1.62
C ASP A 49 16.96 5.88 -3.13
N GLN A 50 17.68 4.92 -3.72
CA GLN A 50 17.85 4.86 -5.16
C GLN A 50 16.53 4.68 -5.91
N ILE A 51 15.57 3.93 -5.33
CA ILE A 51 14.23 3.79 -5.91
C ILE A 51 13.49 5.14 -5.89
N VAL A 52 13.60 5.90 -4.81
CA VAL A 52 13.04 7.26 -4.73
C VAL A 52 13.63 8.16 -5.81
N ASP A 53 14.95 8.16 -5.94
CA ASP A 53 15.65 8.96 -6.95
C ASP A 53 15.26 8.56 -8.39
N ILE A 54 15.09 7.28 -8.65
CA ILE A 54 14.60 6.79 -9.95
C ILE A 54 13.22 7.37 -10.28
N VAL A 55 12.30 7.34 -9.30
CA VAL A 55 10.96 7.91 -9.50
C VAL A 55 11.03 9.43 -9.70
N LYS A 56 11.87 10.14 -8.94
CA LYS A 56 12.09 11.59 -9.12
C LYS A 56 12.63 11.92 -10.50
N LEU A 57 13.63 11.18 -10.98
CA LEU A 57 14.20 11.36 -12.32
C LEU A 57 13.16 11.10 -13.41
N HIS A 58 12.39 10.02 -13.27
CA HIS A 58 11.30 9.72 -14.19
C HIS A 58 10.22 10.82 -14.20
N ASN A 59 9.83 11.33 -13.04
CA ASN A 59 8.92 12.47 -12.90
C ASN A 59 9.47 13.77 -13.53
N SER A 60 10.81 13.92 -13.55
CA SER A 60 11.49 15.05 -14.19
C SER A 60 11.62 14.90 -15.71
N GLY A 61 11.10 13.80 -16.30
CA GLY A 61 11.06 13.58 -17.74
C GLY A 61 12.25 12.78 -18.30
N PHE A 62 13.14 12.25 -17.45
CA PHE A 62 14.19 11.36 -17.92
C PHE A 62 13.61 10.04 -18.43
N SER A 63 14.11 9.56 -19.57
CA SER A 63 13.69 8.28 -20.12
C SER A 63 14.19 7.12 -19.26
N ALA A 64 13.43 6.01 -19.25
CA ALA A 64 13.87 4.79 -18.56
C ALA A 64 15.24 4.27 -19.06
N ALA A 65 15.63 4.57 -20.32
CA ALA A 65 16.94 4.24 -20.85
C ALA A 65 18.04 5.07 -20.16
N ALA A 66 17.88 6.40 -20.11
CA ALA A 66 18.87 7.30 -19.49
C ALA A 66 19.02 6.99 -17.98
N ILE A 67 17.92 6.63 -17.30
CA ILE A 67 17.95 6.22 -15.90
C ILE A 67 18.68 4.87 -15.74
N ALA A 68 18.43 3.92 -16.64
CA ALA A 68 19.06 2.60 -16.64
C ALA A 68 20.58 2.71 -16.81
N ASP A 69 21.03 3.56 -17.73
CA ASP A 69 22.46 3.83 -17.96
C ASP A 69 23.12 4.47 -16.70
N LYS A 70 22.42 5.43 -16.04
CA LYS A 70 22.93 6.06 -14.83
C LYS A 70 23.14 5.09 -13.66
N TYR A 71 22.26 4.10 -13.51
CA TYR A 71 22.30 3.13 -12.41
C TYR A 71 22.92 1.78 -12.81
N GLU A 72 23.45 1.66 -14.03
CA GLU A 72 24.04 0.45 -14.57
C GLU A 72 23.13 -0.79 -14.49
N VAL A 73 21.86 -0.59 -14.75
CA VAL A 73 20.84 -1.65 -14.72
C VAL A 73 20.06 -1.72 -16.03
N SER A 74 19.31 -2.80 -16.24
CA SER A 74 18.46 -2.90 -17.42
C SER A 74 17.23 -1.97 -17.35
N ARG A 75 16.71 -1.52 -18.50
CA ARG A 75 15.43 -0.77 -18.57
C ARG A 75 14.28 -1.53 -17.91
N GLN A 76 14.24 -2.85 -18.04
CA GLN A 76 13.24 -3.69 -17.39
C GLN A 76 13.33 -3.59 -15.85
N THR A 77 14.54 -3.49 -15.31
CA THR A 77 14.78 -3.27 -13.88
C THR A 77 14.20 -1.93 -13.45
N ILE A 78 14.39 -0.85 -14.22
CA ILE A 78 13.81 0.46 -13.93
C ILE A 78 12.27 0.37 -13.90
N TYR A 79 11.63 -0.19 -14.91
CA TYR A 79 10.17 -0.36 -14.91
C TYR A 79 9.67 -1.21 -13.73
N LYS A 80 10.40 -2.27 -13.36
CA LYS A 80 10.07 -3.07 -12.18
C LYS A 80 10.06 -2.23 -10.90
N TYR A 81 11.04 -1.34 -10.72
CA TYR A 81 11.12 -0.49 -9.53
C TYR A 81 10.13 0.68 -9.56
N LEU A 82 9.84 1.26 -10.72
CA LEU A 82 8.76 2.24 -10.87
C LEU A 82 7.40 1.61 -10.49
N ASN A 83 7.12 0.41 -10.97
CA ASN A 83 5.91 -0.33 -10.58
C ASN A 83 5.92 -0.68 -9.08
N LYS A 84 7.07 -1.15 -8.55
CA LYS A 84 7.18 -1.48 -7.12
C LYS A 84 6.92 -0.27 -6.23
N ALA A 85 7.32 0.93 -6.62
CA ALA A 85 7.06 2.16 -5.87
C ALA A 85 5.56 2.46 -5.72
N GLN A 86 4.73 2.01 -6.67
CA GLN A 86 3.28 2.20 -6.65
C GLN A 86 2.53 1.09 -5.91
N HIS A 87 3.19 -0.01 -5.54
CA HIS A 87 2.56 -1.17 -4.91
C HIS A 87 2.75 -1.20 -3.39
N PHE A 88 1.92 -2.00 -2.73
CA PHE A 88 1.93 -2.19 -1.28
C PHE A 88 3.30 -2.53 -0.68
N SER A 89 3.51 -2.06 0.55
CA SER A 89 4.51 -2.61 1.46
C SER A 89 4.27 -4.11 1.72
N ASP A 90 5.34 -4.86 1.97
CA ASP A 90 5.24 -6.30 2.32
C ASP A 90 4.62 -6.52 3.71
N ASP A 91 4.51 -5.48 4.55
CA ASP A 91 3.93 -5.56 5.89
C ASP A 91 2.39 -5.74 5.82
N PRO A 92 1.84 -6.85 6.34
CA PRO A 92 0.41 -7.15 6.27
C PRO A 92 -0.47 -6.20 7.08
N ASN A 93 0.07 -5.44 8.04
CA ASN A 93 -0.68 -4.50 8.86
C ASN A 93 -1.20 -3.31 8.02
N TYR A 94 -0.47 -2.93 6.97
CA TYR A 94 -0.94 -1.91 6.04
C TYR A 94 -1.97 -2.49 5.08
N THR A 95 -3.22 -2.05 5.23
CA THR A 95 -4.37 -2.57 4.48
C THR A 95 -4.83 -1.66 3.34
N LEU A 96 -4.43 -0.39 3.38
CA LEU A 96 -4.69 0.58 2.33
C LEU A 96 -3.40 1.29 1.94
N ARG A 97 -3.15 1.44 0.65
CA ARG A 97 -2.17 2.35 0.08
C ARG A 97 -2.86 3.46 -0.68
N ILE A 98 -2.43 4.69 -0.45
CA ILE A 98 -2.84 5.86 -1.20
C ILE A 98 -1.63 6.36 -1.98
N ASN A 99 -1.72 6.35 -3.30
CA ASN A 99 -0.78 7.02 -4.17
C ASN A 99 -1.30 8.44 -4.43
N TYR A 100 -0.64 9.44 -3.86
CA TYR A 100 -0.95 10.85 -4.09
C TYR A 100 -0.22 11.33 -5.34
N MET A 101 -0.99 11.70 -6.33
CA MET A 101 -0.56 11.97 -7.68
C MET A 101 -0.71 13.45 -8.02
N ASN A 102 0.17 13.97 -8.88
CA ASN A 102 -0.03 15.23 -9.59
C ASN A 102 -0.01 14.95 -11.09
N ARG A 103 -1.15 15.09 -11.77
CA ARG A 103 -1.35 14.59 -13.14
C ARG A 103 -1.01 13.10 -13.21
N GLN A 104 0.10 12.72 -13.87
CA GLN A 104 0.58 11.35 -13.98
C GLN A 104 1.81 11.05 -13.10
N GLN A 105 2.27 12.02 -12.31
CA GLN A 105 3.47 11.90 -11.48
C GLN A 105 3.10 11.44 -10.07
N LEU A 106 3.75 10.39 -9.59
CA LEU A 106 3.64 9.94 -8.21
C LEU A 106 4.41 10.92 -7.30
N CYS A 107 3.72 11.58 -6.39
CA CYS A 107 4.31 12.57 -5.50
C CYS A 107 4.56 12.02 -4.10
N THR A 108 3.58 11.33 -3.51
CA THR A 108 3.71 10.72 -2.18
C THR A 108 2.96 9.40 -2.15
N THR A 109 3.52 8.39 -1.51
CA THR A 109 2.77 7.18 -1.14
C THR A 109 2.48 7.19 0.36
N ILE A 110 1.28 6.77 0.74
CA ILE A 110 0.81 6.68 2.11
C ILE A 110 0.32 5.26 2.34
N ASP A 111 1.02 4.49 3.16
CA ASP A 111 0.56 3.19 3.64
C ASP A 111 -0.19 3.38 4.95
N VAL A 112 -1.38 2.82 5.07
CA VAL A 112 -2.30 3.05 6.19
C VAL A 112 -2.57 1.76 6.94
N ASP A 113 -2.28 1.77 8.24
CA ASP A 113 -2.65 0.77 9.22
C ASP A 113 -3.78 1.31 10.10
N PHE A 114 -5.02 0.94 9.78
CA PHE A 114 -6.20 1.38 10.53
C PHE A 114 -6.27 0.78 11.92
N ARG A 115 -5.72 -0.43 12.12
CA ARG A 115 -5.77 -1.14 13.40
C ARG A 115 -4.97 -0.42 14.48
N HIS A 116 -3.78 0.05 14.12
CA HIS A 116 -2.86 0.70 15.06
C HIS A 116 -2.85 2.23 14.89
N LYS A 117 -3.69 2.77 14.00
CA LYS A 117 -3.74 4.20 13.65
C LYS A 117 -2.36 4.75 13.29
N LYS A 118 -1.68 4.05 12.39
CA LYS A 118 -0.34 4.41 11.91
C LYS A 118 -0.36 4.60 10.42
N ILE A 119 0.46 5.53 9.98
CA ILE A 119 0.75 5.75 8.56
C ILE A 119 2.25 5.69 8.32
N LYS A 120 2.63 5.24 7.13
CA LYS A 120 4.00 5.31 6.62
C LYS A 120 3.96 6.05 5.30
N ILE A 121 4.71 7.13 5.20
CA ILE A 121 4.78 7.93 3.97
C ILE A 121 6.13 7.78 3.28
N LYS A 122 6.12 8.04 1.97
CA LYS A 122 7.32 8.18 1.17
C LYS A 122 7.11 9.24 0.11
N ASN A 123 7.96 10.27 0.11
CA ASN A 123 7.89 11.38 -0.84
C ASN A 123 8.79 11.12 -2.06
N TYR A 124 8.23 11.29 -3.26
CA TYR A 124 8.90 11.12 -4.55
C TYR A 124 9.07 12.43 -5.31
N THR A 125 8.92 13.55 -4.61
CA THR A 125 9.13 14.89 -5.15
C THR A 125 9.77 15.80 -4.11
N ASP A 126 10.64 16.72 -4.55
CA ASP A 126 11.23 17.75 -3.69
C ASP A 126 10.37 19.02 -3.65
N LYS A 127 9.36 19.12 -4.53
CA LYS A 127 8.44 20.24 -4.57
C LYS A 127 7.43 20.12 -3.43
N ILE A 128 7.63 20.88 -2.35
CA ILE A 128 6.81 20.89 -1.14
C ILE A 128 5.29 20.96 -1.41
N PRO A 129 4.80 21.86 -2.30
CA PRO A 129 3.36 21.96 -2.59
C PRO A 129 2.75 20.72 -3.23
N LEU A 130 3.56 19.81 -3.76
CA LEU A 130 3.11 18.57 -4.37
C LEU A 130 3.16 17.36 -3.41
N ARG A 131 3.73 17.53 -2.20
CA ARG A 131 3.73 16.49 -1.18
C ARG A 131 2.39 16.45 -0.44
N ALA A 132 1.94 15.28 -0.06
CA ALA A 132 0.67 15.11 0.65
C ALA A 132 0.62 15.87 1.99
N PHE A 133 1.75 15.93 2.71
CA PHE A 133 1.86 16.58 4.01
C PHE A 133 2.83 17.78 3.99
N GLY A 134 3.10 18.33 2.81
CA GLY A 134 3.98 19.49 2.67
C GLY A 134 5.36 19.26 3.27
N VAL A 135 5.71 20.05 4.30
CA VAL A 135 7.00 19.98 5.01
C VAL A 135 7.06 18.91 6.08
N VAL A 136 5.93 18.30 6.45
CA VAL A 136 5.89 17.29 7.52
C VAL A 136 6.41 15.96 6.99
N GLU A 137 7.54 15.49 7.54
CA GLU A 137 8.19 14.25 7.11
C GLU A 137 7.63 13.02 7.84
N GLU A 138 7.19 13.18 9.09
CA GLU A 138 6.60 12.14 9.92
C GLU A 138 5.19 12.57 10.39
N PRO A 139 4.19 12.52 9.51
CA PRO A 139 2.84 12.96 9.86
C PRO A 139 2.20 11.97 10.85
N SER A 140 1.45 12.53 11.79
CA SER A 140 0.65 11.77 12.74
C SER A 140 -0.65 11.25 12.10
N TRP A 141 -1.37 10.38 12.82
CA TRP A 141 -2.71 9.95 12.41
C TRP A 141 -3.68 11.13 12.26
N LYS A 142 -3.58 12.13 13.13
CA LYS A 142 -4.39 13.35 13.06
C LYS A 142 -4.12 14.15 11.79
N ASP A 143 -2.85 14.28 11.40
CA ASP A 143 -2.48 14.94 10.15
C ASP A 143 -3.06 14.21 8.94
N PHE A 144 -3.10 12.89 9.00
CA PHE A 144 -3.73 12.07 7.97
C PHE A 144 -5.24 12.30 7.89
N GLU A 145 -5.94 12.36 9.03
CA GLU A 145 -7.37 12.65 9.06
C GLU A 145 -7.67 14.05 8.48
N ILE A 146 -6.87 15.06 8.84
CA ILE A 146 -6.99 16.41 8.29
C ILE A 146 -6.74 16.40 6.78
N PHE A 147 -5.67 15.74 6.33
CA PHE A 147 -5.35 15.63 4.91
C PHE A 147 -6.50 15.02 4.10
N LEU A 148 -7.15 13.97 4.61
CA LEU A 148 -8.32 13.39 3.94
C LEU A 148 -9.50 14.34 3.90
N GLN A 149 -9.74 15.09 5.00
CA GLN A 149 -10.82 16.09 5.06
C GLN A 149 -10.58 17.25 4.09
N ASP A 150 -9.35 17.71 3.97
CA ASP A 150 -8.96 18.79 3.05
C ASP A 150 -9.16 18.39 1.57
N ARG A 151 -9.15 17.09 1.29
CA ARG A 151 -9.38 16.54 -0.06
C ARG A 151 -10.83 16.13 -0.32
N CYS A 152 -11.75 16.49 0.57
CA CYS A 152 -13.16 16.18 0.48
C CYS A 152 -14.03 17.43 0.47
N LEU A 153 -15.29 17.25 0.11
CA LEU A 153 -16.31 18.26 0.35
C LEU A 153 -16.49 18.46 1.86
N PRO A 154 -16.55 19.72 2.36
CA PRO A 154 -16.77 19.96 3.79
C PRO A 154 -18.09 19.34 4.29
N ALA A 155 -18.07 18.71 5.46
CA ALA A 155 -19.28 18.16 6.08
C ALA A 155 -20.36 19.24 6.35
N SER A 156 -19.95 20.50 6.52
CA SER A 156 -20.82 21.64 6.74
C SER A 156 -21.47 22.21 5.46
N ARG A 157 -21.16 21.64 4.28
CA ARG A 157 -21.68 22.12 3.01
C ARG A 157 -23.21 21.98 2.95
N ALA A 158 -23.90 23.04 2.53
CA ALA A 158 -25.33 22.99 2.28
C ALA A 158 -25.65 21.89 1.23
N GLY A 159 -26.70 21.09 1.47
CA GLY A 159 -27.08 19.98 0.59
C GLY A 159 -26.14 18.77 0.59
N ILE A 160 -25.24 18.65 1.58
CA ILE A 160 -24.26 17.55 1.63
C ILE A 160 -24.93 16.16 1.60
N LYS A 161 -26.08 16.00 2.24
CA LYS A 161 -26.81 14.73 2.28
C LYS A 161 -27.31 14.28 0.89
N GLU A 162 -27.80 15.24 0.11
CA GLU A 162 -28.23 14.98 -1.27
C GLU A 162 -27.03 14.63 -2.16
N ILE A 163 -25.94 15.39 -2.04
CA ILE A 163 -24.71 15.12 -2.78
C ILE A 163 -24.17 13.73 -2.44
N LEU A 164 -24.11 13.33 -1.17
CA LEU A 164 -23.65 12.00 -0.77
C LEU A 164 -24.55 10.90 -1.33
N ARG A 165 -25.87 11.10 -1.31
CA ARG A 165 -26.83 10.15 -1.89
C ARG A 165 -26.60 9.98 -3.40
N ASP A 166 -26.40 11.08 -4.12
CA ASP A 166 -26.18 11.07 -5.57
C ASP A 166 -24.85 10.38 -5.93
N MET A 167 -23.85 10.49 -5.06
CA MET A 167 -22.56 9.78 -5.17
C MET A 167 -22.65 8.31 -4.73
N GLY A 168 -23.77 7.86 -4.16
CA GLY A 168 -23.92 6.52 -3.60
C GLY A 168 -23.12 6.28 -2.33
N VAL A 169 -22.85 7.35 -1.54
CA VAL A 169 -22.14 7.30 -0.27
C VAL A 169 -23.17 7.34 0.88
N PRO A 170 -23.25 6.31 1.75
CA PRO A 170 -24.33 6.18 2.72
C PRO A 170 -24.28 7.19 3.87
N PHE A 171 -23.08 7.67 4.23
CA PHE A 171 -22.84 8.66 5.28
C PHE A 171 -21.55 9.41 4.98
N TYR A 172 -21.34 10.52 5.67
CA TYR A 172 -20.11 11.31 5.49
C TYR A 172 -18.90 10.56 6.05
N ASP A 173 -18.06 10.09 5.17
CA ASP A 173 -16.76 9.49 5.46
C ASP A 173 -15.77 9.95 4.38
N PRO A 174 -14.66 10.59 4.75
CA PRO A 174 -13.68 11.11 3.80
C PRO A 174 -13.12 10.04 2.86
N LEU A 175 -12.86 8.82 3.35
CA LEU A 175 -12.31 7.75 2.50
C LEU A 175 -13.34 7.27 1.48
N LEU A 176 -14.62 7.12 1.87
CA LEU A 176 -15.67 6.74 0.95
C LEU A 176 -15.91 7.83 -0.13
N ILE A 177 -15.82 9.11 0.27
CA ILE A 177 -15.91 10.23 -0.66
C ILE A 177 -14.72 10.21 -1.63
N ILE A 178 -13.51 10.08 -1.12
CA ILE A 178 -12.29 10.02 -1.94
C ILE A 178 -12.31 8.82 -2.89
N GLU A 179 -12.85 7.68 -2.48
CA GLU A 179 -13.01 6.51 -3.35
C GLU A 179 -13.86 6.82 -4.61
N LYS A 180 -14.82 7.74 -4.49
CA LYS A 180 -15.69 8.19 -5.60
C LYS A 180 -15.12 9.35 -6.39
N THR A 181 -14.45 10.28 -5.71
CA THR A 181 -13.96 11.54 -6.30
C THR A 181 -12.48 11.51 -6.64
N GLU A 182 -11.75 10.45 -6.26
CA GLU A 182 -10.29 10.38 -6.29
C GLU A 182 -9.63 11.55 -5.52
N GLY A 183 -10.37 12.19 -4.60
CA GLY A 183 -9.90 13.36 -3.86
C GLY A 183 -9.55 14.56 -4.76
N ARG A 184 -10.14 14.65 -5.95
CA ARG A 184 -9.93 15.77 -6.88
C ARG A 184 -10.62 17.03 -6.40
N ILE A 185 -9.91 18.15 -6.46
CA ILE A 185 -10.42 19.46 -6.10
C ILE A 185 -10.29 20.38 -7.32
N ALA A 186 -11.29 21.26 -7.50
CA ALA A 186 -11.22 22.28 -8.53
C ALA A 186 -10.06 23.23 -8.25
N GLY A 187 -9.21 23.45 -9.24
CA GLY A 187 -8.07 24.37 -9.16
C GLY A 187 -6.70 23.72 -8.98
N ASP A 188 -6.62 22.41 -8.71
CA ASP A 188 -5.36 21.68 -8.74
C ASP A 188 -5.40 20.48 -9.70
N HIS A 189 -4.24 19.85 -9.88
CA HIS A 189 -4.10 18.63 -10.69
C HIS A 189 -3.78 17.40 -9.83
N GLN A 190 -4.00 17.51 -8.52
CA GLN A 190 -3.67 16.47 -7.56
C GLN A 190 -4.87 15.55 -7.39
N TRP A 191 -4.59 14.27 -7.22
CA TRP A 191 -5.59 13.24 -7.03
C TRP A 191 -5.01 12.02 -6.31
N MET A 192 -5.85 11.13 -5.85
CA MET A 192 -5.48 9.96 -5.07
C MET A 192 -5.91 8.67 -5.77
N GLN A 193 -4.99 7.74 -5.88
CA GLN A 193 -5.28 6.37 -6.25
C GLN A 193 -5.29 5.51 -4.99
N LEU A 194 -6.43 4.93 -4.67
CA LEU A 194 -6.58 4.03 -3.52
C LEU A 194 -6.38 2.58 -3.97
N ILE A 195 -5.47 1.89 -3.31
CA ILE A 195 -5.18 0.47 -3.54
C ILE A 195 -5.44 -0.26 -2.24
N LYS A 196 -6.48 -1.08 -2.22
CA LYS A 196 -6.84 -1.91 -1.05
C LYS A 196 -6.13 -3.25 -1.15
N ARG A 197 -5.64 -3.76 -0.01
CA ARG A 197 -5.13 -5.12 0.05
C ARG A 197 -6.31 -6.09 -0.05
N PRO A 198 -6.26 -7.09 -0.93
CA PRO A 198 -7.30 -8.11 -0.94
C PRO A 198 -7.36 -8.80 0.42
N ALA A 199 -8.57 -9.03 0.93
CA ALA A 199 -8.78 -9.83 2.12
C ALA A 199 -8.26 -11.25 1.85
N VAL A 200 -7.39 -11.75 2.74
CA VAL A 200 -6.86 -13.12 2.69
C VAL A 200 -7.86 -14.07 3.34
#